data_6d152c75328a545a64f083801cc01b80
#
_entry.id   6d152c75328a545a64f083801cc01b80
#
_cell.length_a   1.000
_cell.length_b   1.000
_cell.length_c   1.000
_cell.angle_alpha   90.00
_cell.angle_beta   90.00
_cell.angle_gamma   90.00
#
_symmetry.space_group_name_H-M   'P 1'
#
loop_
_entity.id
_entity.type
_entity.pdbx_description
1 polymer ?
#
loop_
_entity_poly.entity_id
_entity_poly.type
_entity_poly.pdbx_seq_one_letter_code
_entity_poly.pdbx_strand_id
1 'polypeptide(L)'
;TLTTFFTSATQLAGSSGDFYTSVFQVLPTSPGAAVQFDIAYGNVKGSGSAYYNSLYTRLTPASTTYGQYRTMILEDENINFTFGDGTNSVTPNDFWVISPDRARYKESIFPGSFNLVLKVGSNTVQLTDNSKDIKIQTFLGSTRAYQIVSGSNGSAYNSTGYVANSGSYGLLLPDIGVIILNPDALSQDIGLTPTRTANLPNGTNQTILFNAISSG
;
A
#
# COMPACT_ATOMS: atom_id res chain seq x y z
N THR A 1 -5.14 -6.30 18.12
CA THR A 1 -6.21 -6.65 17.16
C THR A 1 -6.86 -5.37 16.67
N LEU A 2 -6.98 -5.22 15.37
CA LEU A 2 -7.68 -4.09 14.75
C LEU A 2 -9.17 -4.34 14.84
N THR A 3 -9.93 -3.42 15.42
CA THR A 3 -11.35 -3.62 15.68
C THR A 3 -12.25 -2.79 14.80
N THR A 4 -11.73 -1.70 14.21
CA THR A 4 -12.57 -0.76 13.48
C THR A 4 -11.75 0.06 12.50
N PHE A 5 -12.42 0.52 11.47
CA PHE A 5 -11.83 1.28 10.40
C PHE A 5 -12.78 2.40 9.95
N PHE A 6 -12.25 3.57 9.63
CA PHE A 6 -13.04 4.73 9.26
C PHE A 6 -12.35 5.61 8.25
N THR A 7 -13.15 6.24 7.42
CA THR A 7 -12.73 7.35 6.60
C THR A 7 -12.46 8.55 7.47
N SER A 8 -11.28 9.11 7.39
CA SER A 8 -10.88 10.22 8.25
C SER A 8 -10.62 11.50 7.50
N ALA A 9 -10.36 11.47 6.21
CA ALA A 9 -9.97 12.66 5.51
C ALA A 9 -10.84 12.94 4.31
N THR A 10 -11.52 14.03 4.42
CA THR A 10 -11.99 14.76 3.27
C THR A 10 -10.99 15.86 3.00
N GLN A 11 -10.11 15.69 2.03
CA GLN A 11 -9.38 16.82 1.52
C GLN A 11 -10.33 17.68 0.71
N LEU A 12 -10.28 18.99 0.91
CA LEU A 12 -11.22 19.96 0.34
C LEU A 12 -11.10 20.16 -1.20
N ALA A 13 -10.54 19.23 -1.91
CA ALA A 13 -10.42 19.30 -3.36
C ALA A 13 -11.58 18.56 -4.03
N GLY A 14 -12.79 18.99 -3.80
CA GLY A 14 -13.97 18.42 -4.45
C GLY A 14 -14.99 17.86 -3.46
N SER A 15 -16.23 17.77 -3.92
CA SER A 15 -17.41 17.45 -3.13
C SER A 15 -17.53 15.99 -2.68
N SER A 16 -16.52 15.12 -2.89
CA SER A 16 -16.70 13.70 -2.69
C SER A 16 -15.41 12.87 -2.54
N GLY A 17 -14.30 13.46 -2.09
CA GLY A 17 -13.03 12.75 -2.15
C GLY A 17 -12.49 12.31 -0.81
N ASP A 18 -12.59 11.03 -0.51
CA ASP A 18 -11.79 10.39 0.52
C ASP A 18 -10.50 9.86 -0.10
N PHE A 19 -9.36 10.42 0.33
CA PHE A 19 -8.04 10.05 -0.20
C PHE A 19 -7.46 8.87 0.54
N TYR A 20 -7.79 8.73 1.82
CA TYR A 20 -7.31 7.66 2.68
C TYR A 20 -8.35 7.29 3.74
N THR A 21 -8.12 6.16 4.37
CA THR A 21 -8.97 5.63 5.42
C THR A 21 -8.10 5.29 6.62
N SER A 22 -8.44 5.84 7.78
CA SER A 22 -7.70 5.60 9.01
C SER A 22 -8.17 4.35 9.73
N VAL A 23 -7.23 3.58 10.22
CA VAL A 23 -7.45 2.38 11.02
C VAL A 23 -7.11 2.65 12.48
N PHE A 24 -8.06 2.38 13.37
CA PHE A 24 -7.94 2.60 14.80
C PHE A 24 -7.82 1.28 15.57
N GLN A 25 -7.21 1.31 16.75
CA GLN A 25 -7.15 0.14 17.62
C GLN A 25 -8.47 -0.12 18.38
N VAL A 26 -9.28 0.93 18.55
CA VAL A 26 -10.63 0.89 19.17
C VAL A 26 -11.57 1.80 18.40
N LEU A 27 -12.86 1.80 18.73
CA LEU A 27 -13.81 2.71 18.10
C LEU A 27 -13.34 4.17 18.21
N PRO A 28 -13.38 4.96 17.14
CA PRO A 28 -12.91 6.35 17.14
C PRO A 28 -13.56 7.25 18.19
N THR A 29 -14.79 6.90 18.62
CA THR A 29 -15.51 7.61 19.65
C THR A 29 -15.11 7.20 21.08
N SER A 30 -14.29 6.17 21.23
CA SER A 30 -13.83 5.69 22.53
C SER A 30 -12.72 6.57 23.10
N PRO A 31 -12.69 6.77 24.43
CA PRO A 31 -11.56 7.45 25.06
C PRO A 31 -10.24 6.72 24.75
N GLY A 32 -9.23 7.49 24.35
CA GLY A 32 -7.90 6.94 23.99
C GLY A 32 -7.83 6.31 22.60
N ALA A 33 -8.82 6.49 21.74
CA ALA A 33 -8.74 6.09 20.35
C ALA A 33 -7.56 6.79 19.66
N ALA A 34 -6.74 6.01 18.96
CA ALA A 34 -5.61 6.55 18.21
C ALA A 34 -5.47 5.82 16.87
N VAL A 35 -5.11 6.56 15.84
CA VAL A 35 -4.79 6.01 14.52
C VAL A 35 -3.58 5.08 14.65
N GLN A 36 -3.66 3.93 14.03
CA GLN A 36 -2.55 2.98 13.91
C GLN A 36 -1.83 3.18 12.59
N PHE A 37 -2.59 3.25 11.53
CA PHE A 37 -2.10 3.50 10.18
C PHE A 37 -3.25 3.98 9.29
N ASP A 38 -2.89 4.57 8.17
CA ASP A 38 -3.79 4.95 7.10
C ASP A 38 -3.63 4.01 5.90
N ILE A 39 -4.73 3.76 5.20
CA ILE A 39 -4.76 3.03 3.94
C ILE A 39 -5.17 4.00 2.83
N ALA A 40 -4.38 4.02 1.76
CA ALA A 40 -4.72 4.73 0.54
C ALA A 40 -4.64 3.80 -0.67
N TYR A 41 -5.29 4.19 -1.76
CA TYR A 41 -5.22 3.51 -3.05
C TYR A 41 -4.89 4.52 -4.12
N GLY A 42 -3.90 4.19 -4.95
CA GLY A 42 -3.47 5.01 -6.07
C GLY A 42 -3.61 4.28 -7.39
N ASN A 43 -4.04 5.00 -8.44
CA ASN A 43 -4.12 4.47 -9.81
C ASN A 43 -3.75 5.56 -10.80
N VAL A 44 -2.75 5.31 -11.66
CA VAL A 44 -2.23 6.28 -12.62
C VAL A 44 -3.30 6.78 -13.62
N LYS A 45 -4.30 5.94 -13.91
CA LYS A 45 -5.41 6.25 -14.83
C LYS A 45 -6.63 6.80 -14.11
N GLY A 46 -6.60 6.89 -12.78
CA GLY A 46 -7.69 7.40 -11.96
C GLY A 46 -8.85 6.43 -11.72
N SER A 47 -8.74 5.17 -12.14
CA SER A 47 -9.75 4.14 -11.84
C SER A 47 -9.72 3.74 -10.36
N GLY A 48 -10.84 3.20 -9.86
CA GLY A 48 -10.94 2.70 -8.49
C GLY A 48 -11.33 3.74 -7.45
N SER A 49 -11.78 4.93 -7.87
CA SER A 49 -12.37 5.97 -7.02
C SER A 49 -13.36 6.83 -7.80
N ALA A 50 -14.11 7.69 -7.11
CA ALA A 50 -15.09 8.56 -7.70
C ALA A 50 -14.44 9.69 -8.53
N TYR A 51 -15.18 10.23 -9.49
CA TYR A 51 -14.76 11.40 -10.20
C TYR A 51 -14.93 12.67 -9.35
N TYR A 52 -13.99 13.59 -9.40
CA TYR A 52 -14.20 14.95 -8.89
C TYR A 52 -15.22 15.70 -9.71
N ASN A 53 -15.20 15.46 -11.02
CA ASN A 53 -16.08 16.08 -11.97
C ASN A 53 -16.27 15.14 -13.17
N SER A 54 -17.50 14.98 -13.62
CA SER A 54 -17.84 14.09 -14.75
C SER A 54 -17.17 14.49 -16.07
N LEU A 55 -16.74 15.75 -16.20
CA LEU A 55 -15.99 16.23 -17.37
C LEU A 55 -14.50 15.85 -17.32
N TYR A 56 -13.97 15.53 -16.16
CA TYR A 56 -12.55 15.24 -15.93
C TYR A 56 -12.37 13.87 -15.28
N THR A 57 -12.73 12.84 -16.02
CA THR A 57 -12.78 11.45 -15.49
C THR A 57 -11.44 10.85 -15.06
N ARG A 58 -10.33 11.55 -15.37
CA ARG A 58 -8.98 11.17 -14.90
C ARG A 58 -8.55 11.91 -13.64
N LEU A 59 -9.27 12.97 -13.26
CA LEU A 59 -9.02 13.73 -12.04
C LEU A 59 -9.83 13.09 -10.91
N THR A 60 -9.23 12.14 -10.22
CA THR A 60 -9.87 11.33 -9.16
C THR A 60 -8.97 11.28 -7.93
N PRO A 61 -9.50 10.95 -6.75
CA PRO A 61 -8.68 10.68 -5.58
C PRO A 61 -7.56 9.66 -5.85
N ALA A 62 -7.85 8.59 -6.59
CA ALA A 62 -6.86 7.57 -6.92
C ALA A 62 -5.71 8.10 -7.79
N SER A 63 -6.01 8.96 -8.78
CA SER A 63 -4.94 9.58 -9.60
C SER A 63 -4.11 10.57 -8.80
N THR A 64 -4.74 11.34 -7.93
CA THR A 64 -4.06 12.29 -7.05
C THR A 64 -3.12 11.56 -6.08
N THR A 65 -3.61 10.51 -5.43
CA THR A 65 -2.81 9.66 -4.53
C THR A 65 -1.60 9.06 -5.27
N TYR A 66 -1.83 8.48 -6.46
CA TYR A 66 -0.73 7.93 -7.26
C TYR A 66 0.33 8.98 -7.57
N GLY A 67 -0.09 10.14 -8.06
CA GLY A 67 0.79 11.26 -8.43
C GLY A 67 1.59 11.79 -7.23
N GLN A 68 0.95 11.95 -6.07
CA GLN A 68 1.62 12.42 -4.86
C GLN A 68 2.74 11.47 -4.40
N TYR A 69 2.44 10.17 -4.28
CA TYR A 69 3.44 9.19 -3.86
C TYR A 69 4.55 9.04 -4.90
N ARG A 70 4.21 9.05 -6.19
CA ARG A 70 5.20 9.00 -7.28
C ARG A 70 6.18 10.16 -7.21
N THR A 71 5.68 11.39 -7.14
CA THR A 71 6.53 12.59 -7.07
C THR A 71 7.36 12.61 -5.78
N MET A 72 6.77 12.23 -4.66
CA MET A 72 7.45 12.22 -3.36
C MET A 72 8.58 11.18 -3.29
N ILE A 73 8.37 10.00 -3.87
CA ILE A 73 9.28 8.86 -3.68
C ILE A 73 10.21 8.66 -4.87
N LEU A 74 9.69 8.73 -6.09
CA LEU A 74 10.47 8.52 -7.31
C LEU A 74 11.13 9.82 -7.82
N GLU A 75 10.73 10.97 -7.27
CA GLU A 75 11.23 12.30 -7.65
C GLU A 75 11.03 12.63 -9.15
N ASP A 76 10.13 11.87 -9.82
CA ASP A 76 9.81 12.01 -11.24
C ASP A 76 8.32 11.74 -11.47
N GLU A 77 7.65 12.66 -12.15
CA GLU A 77 6.22 12.56 -12.46
C GLU A 77 5.89 11.62 -13.65
N ASN A 78 6.89 11.13 -14.37
CA ASN A 78 6.71 10.36 -15.61
C ASN A 78 6.96 8.86 -15.42
N ILE A 79 7.72 8.45 -14.42
CA ILE A 79 8.02 7.04 -14.15
C ILE A 79 6.97 6.43 -13.21
N ASN A 80 6.77 5.12 -13.30
CA ASN A 80 5.85 4.38 -12.43
C ASN A 80 6.62 3.48 -11.46
N PHE A 81 5.96 3.09 -10.38
CA PHE A 81 6.53 2.14 -9.42
C PHE A 81 6.75 0.78 -10.07
N THR A 82 7.95 0.23 -9.87
CA THR A 82 8.31 -1.12 -10.30
C THR A 82 8.57 -1.98 -9.07
N PHE A 83 7.96 -3.16 -9.05
CA PHE A 83 8.04 -4.10 -7.94
C PHE A 83 8.81 -5.35 -8.38
N GLY A 84 9.88 -5.68 -7.64
CA GLY A 84 10.77 -6.77 -7.94
C GLY A 84 12.16 -6.30 -8.36
N ASP A 85 12.92 -7.21 -8.94
CA ASP A 85 14.28 -6.96 -9.42
C ASP A 85 14.57 -7.73 -10.72
N GLY A 86 15.51 -7.21 -11.49
CA GLY A 86 16.01 -7.85 -12.69
C GLY A 86 14.90 -8.35 -13.62
N THR A 87 14.85 -9.68 -13.82
CA THR A 87 13.91 -10.32 -14.74
C THR A 87 12.53 -10.59 -14.15
N ASN A 88 12.41 -10.53 -12.82
CA ASN A 88 11.12 -10.75 -12.14
C ASN A 88 10.63 -9.43 -11.53
N SER A 89 10.17 -8.53 -12.38
CA SER A 89 9.63 -7.24 -11.98
C SER A 89 8.42 -6.85 -12.83
N VAL A 90 7.49 -6.11 -12.22
CA VAL A 90 6.30 -5.57 -12.87
C VAL A 90 6.10 -4.10 -12.52
N THR A 91 5.44 -3.39 -13.41
CA THR A 91 5.08 -1.97 -13.25
C THR A 91 3.57 -1.82 -13.39
N PRO A 92 2.79 -2.13 -12.34
CA PRO A 92 1.34 -2.00 -12.36
C PRO A 92 0.90 -0.54 -12.45
N ASN A 93 -0.34 -0.33 -12.88
CA ASN A 93 -0.93 1.00 -12.95
C ASN A 93 -1.49 1.49 -11.61
N ASP A 94 -1.48 0.65 -10.60
CA ASP A 94 -2.07 0.94 -9.30
C ASP A 94 -1.26 0.32 -8.16
N PHE A 95 -1.55 0.80 -6.96
CA PHE A 95 -0.97 0.28 -5.73
C PHE A 95 -1.90 0.57 -4.55
N TRP A 96 -1.71 -0.17 -3.45
CA TRP A 96 -2.13 0.27 -2.14
C TRP A 96 -0.97 0.86 -1.35
N VAL A 97 -1.30 1.76 -0.44
CA VAL A 97 -0.34 2.32 0.53
C VAL A 97 -0.86 2.06 1.92
N ILE A 98 0.05 1.64 2.80
CA ILE A 98 -0.14 1.64 4.25
C ILE A 98 0.86 2.63 4.82
N SER A 99 0.36 3.62 5.57
CA SER A 99 1.17 4.62 6.24
C SER A 99 0.97 4.51 7.75
N PRO A 100 1.83 3.81 8.50
CA PRO A 100 1.80 3.79 9.95
C PRO A 100 1.83 5.22 10.52
N ASP A 101 0.99 5.46 11.53
CA ASP A 101 0.99 6.76 12.21
C ASP A 101 2.37 7.04 12.82
N ARG A 102 2.85 8.28 12.67
CA ARG A 102 4.19 8.67 13.12
C ARG A 102 4.43 8.41 14.61
N ALA A 103 3.39 8.42 15.43
CA ALA A 103 3.49 8.07 16.83
C ALA A 103 3.74 6.59 17.10
N ARG A 104 3.58 5.71 16.10
CA ARG A 104 3.79 4.26 16.22
C ARG A 104 5.24 3.84 16.01
N TYR A 105 6.06 4.67 15.39
CA TYR A 105 7.50 4.45 15.22
C TYR A 105 8.27 5.73 15.53
N LYS A 106 9.55 5.64 15.90
CA LYS A 106 10.36 6.81 16.33
C LYS A 106 10.93 7.56 15.12
N GLU A 107 12.12 7.19 14.70
CA GLU A 107 12.82 7.86 13.59
C GLU A 107 12.55 7.20 12.24
N SER A 108 12.59 5.86 12.22
CA SER A 108 12.32 5.03 11.05
C SER A 108 11.73 3.69 11.47
N ILE A 109 11.07 3.00 10.54
CA ILE A 109 10.70 1.60 10.73
C ILE A 109 11.99 0.78 10.67
N PHE A 110 12.24 -0.04 11.69
CA PHE A 110 13.45 -0.85 11.73
C PHE A 110 13.38 -1.98 10.66
N PRO A 111 14.31 -2.01 9.68
CA PRO A 111 14.32 -3.07 8.68
C PRO A 111 14.42 -4.46 9.32
N GLY A 112 13.62 -5.40 8.82
CA GLY A 112 13.49 -6.75 9.40
C GLY A 112 12.47 -6.86 10.54
N SER A 113 11.84 -5.76 10.95
CA SER A 113 10.76 -5.80 11.95
C SER A 113 9.35 -5.75 11.32
N PHE A 114 9.26 -5.43 10.05
CA PHE A 114 7.99 -5.42 9.34
C PHE A 114 7.48 -6.85 9.13
N ASN A 115 6.29 -7.12 9.63
CA ASN A 115 5.56 -8.36 9.36
C ASN A 115 4.09 -8.02 9.15
N LEU A 116 3.51 -8.50 8.07
CA LEU A 116 2.11 -8.29 7.70
C LEU A 116 1.50 -9.61 7.26
N VAL A 117 0.38 -9.98 7.85
CA VAL A 117 -0.40 -11.14 7.41
C VAL A 117 -1.63 -10.63 6.67
N LEU A 118 -1.85 -11.14 5.47
CA LEU A 118 -3.03 -10.85 4.65
C LEU A 118 -3.78 -12.15 4.39
N LYS A 119 -5.11 -12.09 4.48
CA LYS A 119 -5.98 -13.24 4.25
C LYS A 119 -7.20 -12.89 3.40
N VAL A 120 -7.47 -13.72 2.41
CA VAL A 120 -8.65 -13.65 1.55
C VAL A 120 -9.28 -15.03 1.45
N GLY A 121 -10.45 -15.21 2.05
CA GLY A 121 -11.07 -16.53 2.16
C GLY A 121 -10.20 -17.52 2.92
N SER A 122 -9.76 -18.60 2.25
CA SER A 122 -8.83 -19.60 2.80
C SER A 122 -7.36 -19.29 2.54
N ASN A 123 -7.05 -18.36 1.64
CA ASN A 123 -5.68 -18.06 1.23
C ASN A 123 -5.06 -17.04 2.19
N THR A 124 -3.84 -17.29 2.60
CA THR A 124 -3.10 -16.43 3.54
C THR A 124 -1.66 -16.27 3.05
N VAL A 125 -1.14 -15.06 3.13
CA VAL A 125 0.28 -14.77 2.90
C VAL A 125 0.83 -14.00 4.09
N GLN A 126 2.04 -14.36 4.52
CA GLN A 126 2.83 -13.58 5.47
C GLN A 126 3.92 -12.84 4.71
N LEU A 127 4.00 -11.55 4.93
CA LEU A 127 4.89 -10.63 4.24
C LEU A 127 5.88 -9.99 5.21
N THR A 128 7.09 -9.80 4.73
CA THR A 128 8.16 -9.08 5.42
C THR A 128 8.99 -8.30 4.40
N ASP A 129 9.90 -7.46 4.85
CA ASP A 129 10.91 -6.86 4.00
C ASP A 129 12.10 -7.81 3.78
N ASN A 130 12.86 -7.61 2.72
CA ASN A 130 14.02 -8.47 2.39
C ASN A 130 15.35 -7.96 2.96
N SER A 131 15.34 -7.18 4.03
CA SER A 131 16.52 -6.48 4.54
C SER A 131 17.67 -7.39 4.96
N LYS A 132 17.38 -8.61 5.37
CA LYS A 132 18.42 -9.60 5.74
C LYS A 132 18.96 -10.40 4.56
N ASP A 133 18.25 -10.39 3.44
CA ASP A 133 18.62 -11.19 2.26
C ASP A 133 19.42 -10.37 1.24
N ILE A 134 19.27 -9.03 1.24
CA ILE A 134 19.98 -8.15 0.32
C ILE A 134 21.40 -7.87 0.77
N LYS A 135 22.31 -7.78 -0.22
CA LYS A 135 23.71 -7.42 0.02
C LYS A 135 24.03 -5.95 -0.27
N ILE A 136 23.18 -5.30 -1.07
CA ILE A 136 23.35 -3.92 -1.52
C ILE A 136 22.06 -3.17 -1.23
N GLN A 137 22.19 -2.04 -0.52
CA GLN A 137 21.05 -1.18 -0.22
C GLN A 137 20.48 -0.57 -1.50
N THR A 138 19.17 -0.68 -1.67
CA THR A 138 18.44 -0.09 -2.79
C THR A 138 17.83 1.25 -2.37
N PHE A 139 17.77 2.21 -3.29
CA PHE A 139 17.15 3.51 -3.11
C PHE A 139 16.13 3.74 -4.23
N LEU A 140 15.05 4.43 -3.87
CA LEU A 140 14.09 5.04 -4.79
C LEU A 140 14.18 6.54 -4.57
N GLY A 141 14.63 7.29 -5.60
CA GLY A 141 15.03 8.67 -5.38
C GLY A 141 16.09 8.74 -4.28
N SER A 142 15.84 9.57 -3.26
CA SER A 142 16.69 9.72 -2.08
C SER A 142 16.34 8.79 -0.90
N THR A 143 15.29 7.97 -1.03
CA THR A 143 14.74 7.16 0.07
C THR A 143 15.20 5.70 -0.02
N ARG A 144 15.65 5.14 1.12
CA ARG A 144 15.95 3.70 1.21
C ARG A 144 14.68 2.88 0.94
N ALA A 145 14.83 1.82 0.14
CA ALA A 145 13.74 0.92 -0.19
C ALA A 145 14.14 -0.55 0.01
N TYR A 146 13.21 -1.35 0.48
CA TYR A 146 13.31 -2.79 0.57
C TYR A 146 12.14 -3.42 -0.16
N GLN A 147 12.38 -4.54 -0.85
CA GLN A 147 11.30 -5.30 -1.46
C GLN A 147 10.50 -6.02 -0.35
N ILE A 148 9.18 -6.03 -0.49
CA ILE A 148 8.31 -6.83 0.36
C ILE A 148 8.16 -8.21 -0.27
N VAL A 149 8.42 -9.23 0.52
CA VAL A 149 8.51 -10.63 0.08
C VAL A 149 7.63 -11.52 0.96
N SER A 150 7.27 -12.70 0.45
CA SER A 150 6.70 -13.73 1.31
C SER A 150 7.78 -14.26 2.26
N GLY A 151 7.57 -14.06 3.56
CA GLY A 151 8.63 -14.31 4.53
C GLY A 151 8.29 -13.84 5.93
N SER A 152 9.31 -13.80 6.76
CA SER A 152 9.21 -13.39 8.16
C SER A 152 10.49 -12.73 8.65
N ASN A 153 10.34 -11.69 9.46
CA ASN A 153 11.45 -11.06 10.19
C ASN A 153 12.65 -10.66 9.31
N GLY A 154 12.39 -10.13 8.12
CA GLY A 154 13.41 -9.61 7.23
C GLY A 154 14.00 -10.62 6.25
N SER A 155 13.46 -11.85 6.17
CA SER A 155 13.95 -12.90 5.28
C SER A 155 12.81 -13.61 4.54
N ALA A 156 13.02 -13.87 3.25
CA ALA A 156 12.09 -14.63 2.43
C ALA A 156 12.01 -16.11 2.85
N TYR A 157 10.84 -16.72 2.70
CA TYR A 157 10.68 -18.16 2.94
C TYR A 157 11.34 -19.02 1.85
N ASN A 158 11.31 -18.55 0.60
CA ASN A 158 11.83 -19.28 -0.54
C ASN A 158 12.56 -18.33 -1.48
N SER A 159 13.72 -18.71 -1.97
CA SER A 159 14.41 -18.01 -3.04
C SER A 159 14.37 -16.47 -2.89
N THR A 160 13.66 -15.77 -3.77
CA THR A 160 13.46 -14.32 -3.67
C THR A 160 12.25 -13.92 -2.85
N GLY A 161 11.30 -14.84 -2.60
CA GLY A 161 10.01 -14.54 -1.99
C GLY A 161 9.05 -13.77 -2.90
N TYR A 162 9.33 -13.71 -4.21
CA TYR A 162 8.50 -13.04 -5.21
C TYR A 162 7.45 -13.96 -5.81
N VAL A 163 6.42 -13.34 -6.39
CA VAL A 163 5.42 -14.04 -7.20
C VAL A 163 5.89 -14.11 -8.64
N ALA A 164 5.88 -15.31 -9.22
CA ALA A 164 6.30 -15.51 -10.61
C ALA A 164 5.50 -14.62 -11.56
N ASN A 165 6.19 -13.89 -12.44
CA ASN A 165 5.63 -12.92 -13.38
C ASN A 165 4.90 -11.71 -12.77
N SER A 166 4.89 -11.57 -11.44
CA SER A 166 4.24 -10.44 -10.75
C SER A 166 5.18 -9.70 -9.79
N GLY A 167 6.43 -10.10 -9.72
CA GLY A 167 7.47 -9.43 -8.94
C GLY A 167 7.31 -9.57 -7.43
N SER A 168 7.76 -8.56 -6.68
CA SER A 168 7.61 -8.52 -5.23
C SER A 168 6.19 -8.10 -4.83
N TYR A 169 5.83 -8.36 -3.58
CA TYR A 169 4.55 -7.95 -3.00
C TYR A 169 4.45 -6.45 -2.72
N GLY A 170 5.56 -5.74 -2.78
CA GLY A 170 5.58 -4.32 -2.52
C GLY A 170 6.96 -3.77 -2.18
N LEU A 171 6.94 -2.56 -1.64
CA LEU A 171 8.11 -1.79 -1.21
C LEU A 171 7.90 -1.28 0.21
N LEU A 172 8.89 -1.46 1.06
CA LEU A 172 9.00 -0.81 2.36
C LEU A 172 9.98 0.36 2.25
N LEU A 173 9.52 1.56 2.61
CA LEU A 173 10.33 2.78 2.70
C LEU A 173 10.46 3.17 4.18
N PRO A 174 11.45 2.66 4.90
CA PRO A 174 11.49 2.73 6.35
C PRO A 174 11.69 4.16 6.88
N ASP A 175 12.42 5.00 6.17
CA ASP A 175 12.78 6.35 6.62
C ASP A 175 11.58 7.31 6.63
N ILE A 176 10.64 7.10 5.73
CA ILE A 176 9.41 7.90 5.65
C ILE A 176 8.17 7.16 6.18
N GLY A 177 8.36 5.89 6.61
CA GLY A 177 7.27 5.10 7.18
C GLY A 177 6.17 4.77 6.18
N VAL A 178 6.51 4.42 4.94
CA VAL A 178 5.55 4.11 3.88
C VAL A 178 5.73 2.68 3.40
N ILE A 179 4.63 1.98 3.24
CA ILE A 179 4.55 0.63 2.69
C ILE A 179 3.67 0.71 1.44
N ILE A 180 4.23 0.36 0.29
CA ILE A 180 3.51 0.31 -0.98
C ILE A 180 3.32 -1.15 -1.35
N LEU A 181 2.08 -1.58 -1.60
CA LEU A 181 1.76 -2.96 -1.94
C LEU A 181 1.41 -3.09 -3.43
N ASN A 182 1.89 -4.16 -4.04
CA ASN A 182 1.70 -4.52 -5.42
C ASN A 182 0.41 -5.34 -5.61
N PRO A 183 -0.63 -4.79 -6.23
CA PRO A 183 -1.90 -5.49 -6.40
C PRO A 183 -1.80 -6.72 -7.30
N ASP A 184 -0.90 -6.72 -8.29
CA ASP A 184 -0.79 -7.83 -9.24
C ASP A 184 -0.22 -9.08 -8.55
N ALA A 185 0.81 -8.93 -7.70
CA ALA A 185 1.34 -10.03 -6.90
C ALA A 185 0.30 -10.56 -5.89
N LEU A 186 -0.38 -9.68 -5.18
CA LEU A 186 -1.41 -10.05 -4.19
C LEU A 186 -2.63 -10.71 -4.86
N SER A 187 -3.02 -10.25 -6.03
CA SER A 187 -4.10 -10.84 -6.80
C SER A 187 -3.75 -12.26 -7.25
N GLN A 188 -2.55 -12.46 -7.76
CA GLN A 188 -2.10 -13.77 -8.27
C GLN A 188 -1.93 -14.79 -7.13
N ASP A 189 -1.39 -14.39 -6.00
CA ASP A 189 -1.07 -15.31 -4.90
C ASP A 189 -2.29 -15.65 -4.03
N ILE A 190 -3.00 -14.64 -3.52
CA ILE A 190 -4.09 -14.85 -2.55
C ILE A 190 -5.46 -14.40 -3.05
N GLY A 191 -5.56 -13.89 -4.28
CA GLY A 191 -6.81 -13.37 -4.84
C GLY A 191 -7.21 -11.98 -4.32
N LEU A 192 -6.30 -11.24 -3.68
CA LEU A 192 -6.55 -9.87 -3.22
C LEU A 192 -6.44 -8.92 -4.40
N THR A 193 -7.58 -8.61 -5.01
CA THR A 193 -7.65 -7.82 -6.25
C THR A 193 -8.39 -6.51 -6.01
N PRO A 194 -7.84 -5.36 -6.41
CA PRO A 194 -8.55 -4.09 -6.35
C PRO A 194 -9.64 -4.02 -7.41
N THR A 195 -10.68 -3.26 -7.14
CA THR A 195 -11.69 -2.91 -8.14
C THR A 195 -11.19 -1.75 -8.97
N ARG A 196 -10.97 -1.99 -10.26
CA ARG A 196 -10.42 -1.00 -11.22
C ARG A 196 -11.50 -0.35 -12.08
N THR A 197 -12.75 -0.36 -11.63
CA THR A 197 -13.87 0.29 -12.31
C THR A 197 -13.75 1.81 -12.22
N ALA A 198 -14.14 2.51 -13.28
CA ALA A 198 -14.23 3.95 -13.26
C ALA A 198 -15.39 4.43 -12.37
N ASN A 199 -15.25 5.61 -11.77
CA ASN A 199 -16.25 6.23 -10.91
C ASN A 199 -16.75 5.31 -9.77
N LEU A 200 -15.83 4.59 -9.16
CA LEU A 200 -16.11 3.74 -8.01
C LEU A 200 -16.28 4.59 -6.75
N PRO A 201 -17.19 4.25 -5.84
CA PRO A 201 -17.27 4.94 -4.55
C PRO A 201 -15.92 4.97 -3.83
N ASN A 202 -15.58 6.13 -3.27
CA ASN A 202 -14.32 6.31 -2.53
C ASN A 202 -14.27 5.36 -1.33
N GLY A 203 -13.07 4.94 -0.95
CA GLY A 203 -12.87 4.01 0.16
C GLY A 203 -13.07 2.54 -0.18
N THR A 204 -13.61 2.18 -1.36
CA THR A 204 -13.86 0.78 -1.73
C THR A 204 -12.58 -0.05 -1.71
N ASN A 205 -11.52 0.42 -2.37
CA ASN A 205 -10.25 -0.30 -2.43
C ASN A 205 -9.50 -0.29 -1.10
N GLN A 206 -9.64 0.76 -0.31
CA GLN A 206 -9.12 0.82 1.06
C GLN A 206 -9.79 -0.24 1.95
N THR A 207 -11.10 -0.40 1.81
CA THR A 207 -11.87 -1.44 2.54
C THR A 207 -11.46 -2.86 2.13
N ILE A 208 -11.19 -3.10 0.86
CA ILE A 208 -10.71 -4.41 0.37
C ILE A 208 -9.40 -4.79 1.08
N LEU A 209 -8.43 -3.89 1.12
CA LEU A 209 -7.17 -4.15 1.82
C LEU A 209 -7.38 -4.29 3.33
N PHE A 210 -8.17 -3.41 3.95
CA PHE A 210 -8.46 -3.50 5.38
C PHE A 210 -9.05 -4.86 5.77
N ASN A 211 -9.99 -5.37 5.00
CA ASN A 211 -10.60 -6.67 5.26
C ASN A 211 -9.57 -7.81 5.20
N ALA A 212 -8.63 -7.74 4.27
CA ALA A 212 -7.55 -8.72 4.19
C ALA A 212 -6.58 -8.64 5.37
N ILE A 213 -6.28 -7.44 5.88
CA ILE A 213 -5.45 -7.23 7.08
C ILE A 213 -6.18 -7.71 8.33
N SER A 214 -7.46 -7.38 8.49
CA SER A 214 -8.23 -7.71 9.69
C SER A 214 -8.58 -9.20 9.80
N SER A 215 -8.47 -9.92 8.69
CA SER A 215 -8.74 -11.38 8.62
C SER A 215 -7.48 -12.23 8.80
N GLY A 216 -6.28 -11.59 8.73
CA GLY A 216 -4.96 -12.21 8.77
C GLY A 216 -4.40 -12.55 10.14
#